data_3ef2fc1533150a66a3f868ed52fe0f90
#
_entry.id   3ef2fc1533150a66a3f868ed52fe0f90
#
_cell.length_a   1.000
_cell.length_b   1.000
_cell.length_c   1.000
_cell.angle_alpha   90.00
_cell.angle_beta   90.00
_cell.angle_gamma   90.00
#
_symmetry.space_group_name_H-M   'P 1'
#
loop_
_entity.id
_entity.type
_entity.pdbx_description
1 polymer ?
#
loop_
_entity_poly.entity_id
_entity_poly.type
_entity_poly.pdbx_seq_one_letter_code
_entity_poly.pdbx_strand_id
1 'polypeptide(L)'
;MHVLCDGEGIQSGLSRFTEVTGPVQWTLPGRETLLVLEGAARIEIDDGQVLELTAGDIASLPAGARTTWYLTTPFKEFWVIASGVPANERVPGSVMPESP
;
A
#
# COMPACT_ATOMS: atom_id res chain seq x y z
N MET A 1 3.22 -13.33 2.39
CA MET A 1 3.72 -11.95 2.57
C MET A 1 4.90 -11.96 3.52
N HIS A 2 5.95 -11.27 3.15
CA HIS A 2 7.14 -11.14 3.97
C HIS A 2 7.29 -9.70 4.43
N VAL A 3 7.34 -9.49 5.74
CA VAL A 3 7.59 -8.16 6.28
C VAL A 3 9.10 -8.00 6.39
N LEU A 4 9.65 -7.01 5.67
CA LEU A 4 11.09 -6.79 5.60
C LEU A 4 11.58 -5.78 6.63
N CYS A 5 10.69 -4.89 7.06
CA CYS A 5 11.04 -3.88 8.04
C CYS A 5 9.77 -3.50 8.81
N ASP A 6 9.90 -3.40 10.11
CA ASP A 6 8.78 -3.02 10.96
C ASP A 6 9.33 -2.06 12.01
N GLY A 7 9.16 -0.80 11.76
CA GLY A 7 9.64 0.24 12.66
C GLY A 7 8.52 1.19 13.02
N GLU A 8 8.86 2.30 13.61
CA GLU A 8 7.91 3.26 14.16
C GLU A 8 6.96 3.77 13.09
N GLY A 9 5.75 3.17 13.01
CA GLY A 9 4.74 3.57 12.07
C GLY A 9 5.02 3.21 10.62
N ILE A 10 6.05 2.41 10.35
CA ILE A 10 6.42 2.04 8.99
C ILE A 10 6.61 0.54 8.91
N GLN A 11 5.97 -0.07 7.94
CA GLN A 11 6.14 -1.48 7.64
C GLN A 11 6.43 -1.64 6.16
N SER A 12 7.22 -2.62 5.80
CA SER A 12 7.47 -2.93 4.40
C SER A 12 7.54 -4.43 4.21
N GLY A 13 7.27 -4.88 3.01
CA GLY A 13 7.29 -6.30 2.74
C GLY A 13 7.12 -6.63 1.28
N LEU A 14 7.11 -7.91 1.01
CA LEU A 14 6.83 -8.47 -0.31
C LEU A 14 5.57 -9.31 -0.21
N SER A 15 4.68 -9.15 -1.18
CA SER A 15 3.48 -9.98 -1.29
C SER A 15 3.52 -10.69 -2.62
N ARG A 16 3.12 -11.95 -2.61
CA ARG A 16 3.04 -12.74 -3.81
C ARG A 16 1.68 -13.44 -3.84
N PHE A 17 1.01 -13.32 -4.97
CA PHE A 17 -0.26 -14.00 -5.20
C PHE A 17 -0.09 -14.87 -6.44
N THR A 18 -0.16 -16.18 -6.26
CA THR A 18 -0.02 -17.10 -7.39
C THR A 18 -1.36 -17.39 -8.04
N GLU A 19 -2.43 -17.24 -7.26
CA GLU A 19 -3.76 -17.50 -7.76
C GLU A 19 -4.78 -16.75 -6.90
N VAL A 20 -5.69 -16.02 -7.55
CA VAL A 20 -6.71 -15.27 -6.85
C VAL A 20 -8.03 -15.50 -7.55
N THR A 21 -9.07 -15.80 -6.79
CA THR A 21 -10.38 -16.18 -7.34
C THR A 21 -11.36 -15.02 -7.42
N GLY A 22 -10.90 -13.82 -7.22
CA GLY A 22 -11.78 -12.65 -7.33
C GLY A 22 -11.10 -11.43 -6.81
N PRO A 23 -11.83 -10.31 -6.77
CA PRO A 23 -11.23 -9.07 -6.28
C PRO A 23 -10.88 -9.16 -4.81
N VAL A 24 -9.83 -8.45 -4.44
CA VAL A 24 -9.36 -8.35 -3.06
C VAL A 24 -9.72 -6.97 -2.55
N GLN A 25 -10.41 -6.90 -1.43
CA GLN A 25 -10.76 -5.63 -0.82
C GLN A 25 -9.79 -5.33 0.31
N TRP A 26 -9.33 -4.09 0.35
CA TRP A 26 -8.28 -3.71 1.29
C TRP A 26 -8.48 -2.27 1.71
N THR A 27 -8.67 -2.06 3.03
CA THR A 27 -8.72 -0.72 3.59
C THR A 27 -7.34 -0.40 4.14
N LEU A 28 -6.77 0.70 3.69
CA LEU A 28 -5.38 1.02 3.97
C LEU A 28 -5.23 1.55 5.39
N PRO A 29 -4.41 0.88 6.23
CA PRO A 29 -4.18 1.34 7.60
C PRO A 29 -3.30 2.57 7.65
N GLY A 30 -2.57 2.83 6.57
CA GLY A 30 -1.72 3.99 6.44
C GLY A 30 -1.49 4.26 4.97
N ARG A 31 -0.64 5.23 4.66
CA ARG A 31 -0.31 5.46 3.26
C ARG A 31 0.53 4.27 2.76
N GLU A 32 0.10 3.71 1.66
CA GLU A 32 0.83 2.59 1.06
C GLU A 32 1.47 3.02 -0.24
N THR A 33 2.76 2.73 -0.37
CA THR A 33 3.48 2.90 -1.62
C THR A 33 3.89 1.52 -2.08
N LEU A 34 3.63 1.20 -3.33
CA LEU A 34 3.92 -0.12 -3.85
C LEU A 34 4.63 -0.05 -5.18
N LEU A 35 5.47 -1.05 -5.42
CA LEU A 35 6.15 -1.26 -6.69
C LEU A 35 5.72 -2.64 -7.18
N VAL A 36 5.10 -2.68 -8.37
CA VAL A 36 4.70 -3.95 -8.97
C VAL A 36 5.94 -4.60 -9.56
N LEU A 37 6.21 -5.83 -9.14
CA LEU A 37 7.37 -6.59 -9.60
C LEU A 37 6.99 -7.60 -10.67
N GLU A 38 5.77 -8.12 -10.61
CA GLU A 38 5.32 -9.15 -11.56
C GLU A 38 3.81 -9.06 -11.67
N GLY A 39 3.26 -9.27 -12.88
CA GLY A 39 1.83 -9.26 -13.08
C GLY A 39 1.28 -7.86 -13.25
N ALA A 40 0.00 -7.71 -12.94
CA ALA A 40 -0.69 -6.45 -13.09
C ALA A 40 -1.76 -6.30 -12.02
N ALA A 41 -2.14 -5.07 -11.73
CA ALA A 41 -3.20 -4.78 -10.78
C ALA A 41 -4.03 -3.61 -11.28
N ARG A 42 -5.34 -3.76 -11.19
CA ARG A 42 -6.26 -2.65 -11.33
C ARG A 42 -6.80 -2.36 -9.95
N ILE A 43 -6.63 -1.13 -9.49
CA ILE A 43 -7.02 -0.75 -8.14
C ILE A 43 -8.09 0.33 -8.25
N GLU A 44 -9.26 0.03 -7.72
CA GLU A 44 -10.36 0.98 -7.64
C GLU A 44 -10.40 1.55 -6.23
N ILE A 45 -10.36 2.87 -6.15
CA ILE A 45 -10.35 3.56 -4.87
C ILE A 45 -11.74 4.17 -4.66
N ASP A 46 -12.20 4.20 -3.42
CA ASP A 46 -13.56 4.64 -3.11
C ASP A 46 -13.84 6.10 -3.45
N ASP A 47 -12.82 6.89 -3.77
CA ASP A 47 -13.02 8.26 -4.25
C ASP A 47 -13.29 8.34 -5.75
N GLY A 48 -13.32 7.20 -6.43
CA GLY A 48 -13.59 7.12 -7.85
C GLY A 48 -12.36 6.97 -8.72
N GLN A 49 -11.17 7.10 -8.15
CA GLN A 49 -9.94 6.90 -8.92
C GLN A 49 -9.72 5.43 -9.25
N VAL A 50 -9.16 5.19 -10.43
CA VAL A 50 -8.80 3.85 -10.86
C VAL A 50 -7.34 3.89 -11.32
N LEU A 51 -6.54 2.99 -10.77
CA LEU A 51 -5.14 2.86 -11.16
C LEU A 51 -4.95 1.53 -11.88
N GLU A 52 -4.17 1.55 -12.95
CA GLU A 52 -3.82 0.32 -13.66
C GLU A 52 -2.31 0.23 -13.69
N LEU A 53 -1.79 -0.79 -13.03
CA LEU A 53 -0.36 -0.92 -12.79
C LEU A 53 0.15 -2.23 -13.39
N THR A 54 1.32 -2.16 -14.00
CA THR A 54 2.03 -3.34 -14.48
C THR A 54 3.42 -3.35 -13.89
N ALA A 55 4.16 -4.41 -14.16
CA ALA A 55 5.51 -4.57 -13.58
C ALA A 55 6.35 -3.34 -13.88
N GLY A 56 6.98 -2.81 -12.84
CA GLY A 56 7.79 -1.61 -12.91
C GLY A 56 7.06 -0.34 -12.49
N ASP A 57 5.75 -0.40 -12.36
CA ASP A 57 4.98 0.78 -11.96
C ASP A 57 4.99 0.96 -10.44
N ILE A 58 4.98 2.21 -10.02
CA ILE A 58 4.94 2.58 -8.61
C ILE A 58 3.69 3.41 -8.39
N ALA A 59 3.00 3.17 -7.29
CA ALA A 59 1.83 3.94 -6.91
C ALA A 59 1.86 4.21 -5.42
N SER A 60 1.21 5.30 -5.02
CA SER A 60 1.06 5.66 -3.62
C SER A 60 -0.43 5.87 -3.35
N LEU A 61 -0.93 5.20 -2.33
CA LEU A 61 -2.34 5.21 -1.99
C LEU A 61 -2.54 5.85 -0.63
N PRO A 62 -3.60 6.67 -0.47
CA PRO A 62 -3.77 7.42 0.78
C PRO A 62 -4.25 6.54 1.93
N ALA A 63 -3.88 6.95 3.14
CA ALA A 63 -4.32 6.27 4.35
C ALA A 63 -5.84 6.32 4.45
N GLY A 64 -6.43 5.25 4.93
CA GLY A 64 -7.87 5.17 5.16
C GLY A 64 -8.69 4.87 3.92
N ALA A 65 -8.08 4.85 2.75
CA ALA A 65 -8.83 4.58 1.52
C ALA A 65 -9.30 3.14 1.48
N ARG A 66 -10.52 2.96 0.97
CA ARG A 66 -11.02 1.61 0.70
C ARG A 66 -10.73 1.32 -0.75
N THR A 67 -10.11 0.17 -0.98
CA THR A 67 -9.67 -0.18 -2.31
C THR A 67 -10.14 -1.57 -2.69
N THR A 68 -10.35 -1.76 -3.99
CA THR A 68 -10.67 -3.07 -4.55
C THR A 68 -9.63 -3.35 -5.63
N TRP A 69 -8.96 -4.49 -5.49
CA TRP A 69 -7.84 -4.85 -6.36
C TRP A 69 -8.23 -6.02 -7.24
N TYR A 70 -8.01 -5.85 -8.53
CA TYR A 70 -8.21 -6.92 -9.53
C TYR A 70 -6.83 -7.29 -10.02
N LEU A 71 -6.36 -8.46 -9.62
CA LEU A 71 -4.98 -8.87 -9.87
C LEU A 71 -4.88 -9.80 -11.07
N THR A 72 -3.88 -9.56 -11.91
CA THR A 72 -3.48 -10.50 -12.94
C THR A 72 -2.32 -11.29 -12.36
N THR A 73 -2.56 -12.56 -12.07
CA THR A 73 -1.57 -13.43 -11.43
C THR A 73 -0.76 -14.20 -12.45
N PRO A 74 0.45 -14.59 -12.12
CA PRO A 74 1.08 -14.35 -10.82
C PRO A 74 1.37 -12.87 -10.62
N PHE A 75 1.12 -12.39 -9.40
CA PHE A 75 1.31 -10.99 -9.04
C PHE A 75 2.28 -10.91 -7.88
N LYS A 76 3.20 -9.98 -7.96
CA LYS A 76 4.19 -9.77 -6.92
C LYS A 76 4.44 -8.30 -6.75
N GLU A 77 4.50 -7.84 -5.52
CA GLU A 77 4.73 -6.43 -5.22
C GLU A 77 5.62 -6.27 -4.01
N PHE A 78 6.36 -5.17 -4.01
CA PHE A 78 7.02 -4.67 -2.82
C PHE A 78 6.20 -3.49 -2.32
N TRP A 79 5.91 -3.44 -1.02
CA TRP A 79 5.06 -2.40 -0.48
C TRP A 79 5.67 -1.81 0.78
N VAL A 80 5.32 -0.54 1.01
CA VAL A 80 5.68 0.19 2.23
C VAL A 80 4.41 0.85 2.72
N ILE A 81 4.08 0.63 3.99
CA ILE A 81 2.93 1.27 4.62
C ILE A 81 3.45 2.16 5.74
N ALA A 82 3.10 3.44 5.68
CA ALA A 82 3.41 4.41 6.71
C ALA A 82 2.11 4.76 7.41
N SER A 83 1.93 4.29 8.63
CA SER A 83 0.68 4.50 9.34
C SER A 83 0.53 5.93 9.84
N GLY A 84 1.60 6.66 9.95
CA GLY A 84 1.53 8.08 10.25
C GLY A 84 1.17 8.44 11.66
N VAL A 85 1.07 7.50 12.46
CA VAL A 85 0.70 7.82 13.81
C VAL A 85 1.88 8.28 14.55
N PRO A 86 1.46 8.76 14.65
CA PRO A 86 1.95 9.39 15.21
C PRO A 86 2.74 9.37 15.79
N ALA A 87 3.09 8.94 15.25
CA ALA A 87 3.85 9.17 16.06
C ALA A 87 3.68 10.37 16.66
N ASN A 88 3.02 10.40 16.26
CA ASN A 88 3.06 11.29 16.62
C ASN A 88 2.44 11.68 17.17
N GLU A 89 1.87 11.23 17.30
CA GLU A 89 1.36 11.84 17.77
C GLU A 89 1.80 12.29 18.40
N ARG A 90 2.32 12.25 18.19
CA ARG A 90 3.01 12.80 18.48
C ARG A 90 3.27 13.73 18.79
N VAL A 91 3.10 13.84 18.94
CA VAL A 91 3.42 14.83 19.09
C VAL A 91 3.54 15.61 18.99
N PRO A 92 3.22 16.04 19.32
CA PRO A 92 3.25 17.03 19.05
C PRO A 92 4.13 17.74 18.70
N GLY A 93 4.06 17.61 18.55
CA GLY A 93 4.79 18.24 18.09
C GLY A 93 5.37 18.06 17.51
N SER A 94 5.18 17.69 17.51
CA SER A 94 5.76 17.63 16.90
C SER A 94 5.98 17.61 16.03
N VAL A 95 5.59 17.47 15.84
CA VAL A 95 5.83 17.69 15.02
C VAL A 95 6.18 17.59 14.19
N MET A 96 5.91 17.40 13.83
CA MET A 96 6.26 17.43 13.01
C MET A 96 6.57 17.53 12.19
N PRO A 97 6.46 17.44 12.11
CA PRO A 97 6.77 17.61 11.22
C PRO A 97 6.95 17.42 10.35
N GLU A 98 6.64 17.18 10.22
CA GLU A 98 6.91 17.15 9.58
C GLU A 98 7.16 16.86 8.79
N SER A 99 6.81 16.57 8.82
CA SER A 99 7.12 16.41 8.14
C SER A 99 7.42 16.24 7.56
N PRO A 100 7.42 15.97 7.30
CA PRO A 100 7.83 15.94 6.61
C PRO A 100 8.08 15.88 6.16
#